data_f58407ef4c9873a7dbc9c37594c497c2
#
_entry.id   f58407ef4c9873a7dbc9c37594c497c2
#
_cell.length_a   1.000
_cell.length_b   1.000
_cell.length_c   1.000
_cell.angle_alpha   90.00
_cell.angle_beta   90.00
_cell.angle_gamma   90.00
#
_symmetry.space_group_name_H-M   'P 1'
#
loop_
_entity.id
_entity.type
_entity.pdbx_description
1 polymer ?
#
loop_
_entity_poly.entity_id
_entity_poly.type
_entity_poly.pdbx_seq_one_letter_code
_entity_poly.pdbx_strand_id
1 'polypeptide(L)'
;MILGESAAGAREPHGQSRITIDEIFRRIAQRRPEALALADAPNRKTFAAGAPRRLTFAQADRMVSAIAGRLRQMALPTDAVVGIQLPNIVENVLAMLGVMRAGMIAAPMPLLWRRADAVAAASRIDAKALITCGAVDGFNHSQLAMKVAAEVFSVRYVCGFGAELPDGVVAFDDLFTANALDPLPPLERERHDNAAAHLAVITFDVTDGGIVPVARSHLELFAGGLGVLLESRLVQEANVLSTLAPSSFAGICLTMLPWLLSGGTLHLHHPFDPTVLVGQWRGDTRCGALILPAPMAFRLSDAGVFSRSGPSSVIAAWRAPDRIGVSPAWRERDTTLVDVSIFGEIGVVAARRNANGTPTALPFGAVVAPRGSPGAVVVAEVTATAFGSVAIRGPMVPRFGFPPGSEAAGLPYLPVGRAGLIDTGYTCRVDPGARTIAITGPPPGMISVGGYRFSLRHLQDTIDHADRHATLATLPDPLLGQRLVGNAADRYAVQTALNAAGVNPLVAAAFHDRSDLPVAARAAARG
;
A
#
# COMPACT_ATOMS: atom_id res chain seq x y z
N MET A 1 -15.63 -2.03 -22.95
CA MET A 1 -15.94 -3.06 -21.90
C MET A 1 -15.97 -2.32 -20.59
N ILE A 2 -17.05 -2.36 -19.83
CA ILE A 2 -17.19 -1.61 -18.58
C ILE A 2 -16.50 -2.43 -17.51
N LEU A 3 -15.42 -1.88 -16.93
CA LEU A 3 -14.61 -2.50 -15.89
C LEU A 3 -15.34 -2.52 -14.52
N GLY A 4 -16.55 -2.90 -14.45
CA GLY A 4 -17.33 -2.91 -13.21
C GLY A 4 -18.57 -3.78 -13.28
N GLU A 5 -18.87 -4.36 -14.43
CA GLU A 5 -19.93 -5.35 -14.50
C GLU A 5 -19.42 -6.69 -13.96
N SER A 6 -19.99 -7.11 -12.85
CA SER A 6 -19.89 -8.49 -12.36
C SER A 6 -20.22 -9.44 -13.51
N ALA A 7 -19.41 -10.48 -13.69
CA ALA A 7 -19.69 -11.51 -14.69
C ALA A 7 -21.16 -11.96 -14.51
N ALA A 8 -21.98 -11.69 -15.51
CA ALA A 8 -23.41 -11.96 -15.50
C ALA A 8 -23.63 -13.45 -15.19
N GLY A 9 -24.14 -13.77 -14.01
CA GLY A 9 -24.51 -15.14 -13.64
C GLY A 9 -24.29 -15.55 -12.18
N ALA A 10 -23.46 -14.87 -11.40
CA ALA A 10 -23.35 -15.17 -9.97
C ALA A 10 -24.48 -14.46 -9.21
N ARG A 11 -25.47 -15.19 -8.71
CA ARG A 11 -26.44 -14.66 -7.75
C ARG A 11 -25.68 -14.10 -6.56
N GLU A 12 -25.85 -12.79 -6.28
CA GLU A 12 -25.30 -12.17 -5.07
C GLU A 12 -25.80 -12.92 -3.84
N PRO A 13 -24.91 -13.27 -2.90
CA PRO A 13 -25.35 -13.80 -1.60
C PRO A 13 -26.21 -12.73 -0.92
N HIS A 14 -27.41 -13.08 -0.50
CA HIS A 14 -28.29 -12.20 0.28
C HIS A 14 -27.54 -11.74 1.54
N GLY A 15 -27.38 -10.41 1.74
CA GLY A 15 -26.76 -9.82 2.93
C GLY A 15 -25.40 -9.14 2.74
N GLN A 16 -24.90 -8.97 1.52
CA GLN A 16 -23.67 -8.17 1.31
C GLN A 16 -23.94 -6.68 1.59
N SER A 17 -22.96 -6.04 2.25
CA SER A 17 -22.96 -4.59 2.45
C SER A 17 -23.00 -3.85 1.12
N ARG A 18 -23.77 -2.77 1.05
CA ARG A 18 -23.83 -1.86 -0.11
C ARG A 18 -22.99 -0.60 0.09
N ILE A 19 -22.35 -0.47 1.24
CA ILE A 19 -21.64 0.74 1.67
C ILE A 19 -20.25 0.77 1.04
N THR A 20 -19.94 1.85 0.31
CA THR A 20 -18.61 2.10 -0.26
C THR A 20 -17.66 2.74 0.77
N ILE A 21 -16.35 2.74 0.48
CA ILE A 21 -15.33 3.41 1.30
C ILE A 21 -15.63 4.90 1.44
N ASP A 22 -15.96 5.57 0.34
CA ASP A 22 -16.32 6.99 0.36
C ASP A 22 -17.59 7.25 1.19
N GLU A 23 -18.57 6.37 1.12
CA GLU A 23 -19.80 6.52 1.90
C GLU A 23 -19.55 6.41 3.42
N ILE A 24 -18.65 5.51 3.87
CA ILE A 24 -18.25 5.47 5.28
C ILE A 24 -17.58 6.79 5.67
N PHE A 25 -16.66 7.29 4.86
CA PHE A 25 -15.99 8.56 5.11
C PHE A 25 -17.01 9.71 5.24
N ARG A 26 -17.96 9.82 4.31
CA ARG A 26 -19.02 10.84 4.35
C ARG A 26 -19.89 10.74 5.61
N ARG A 27 -20.25 9.52 6.02
CA ARG A 27 -21.03 9.31 7.26
C ARG A 27 -20.29 9.76 8.50
N ILE A 28 -18.96 9.56 8.55
CA ILE A 28 -18.14 10.07 9.66
C ILE A 28 -18.08 11.60 9.61
N ALA A 29 -17.85 12.19 8.41
CA ALA A 29 -17.82 13.63 8.23
C ALA A 29 -19.12 14.31 8.66
N GLN A 30 -20.28 13.68 8.41
CA GLN A 30 -21.58 14.18 8.86
C GLN A 30 -21.74 14.10 10.39
N ARG A 31 -21.26 13.04 11.02
CA ARG A 31 -21.41 12.84 12.48
C ARG A 31 -20.40 13.64 13.31
N ARG A 32 -19.19 13.87 12.78
CA ARG A 32 -18.05 14.48 13.48
C ARG A 32 -17.33 15.50 12.61
N PRO A 33 -18.03 16.52 12.10
CA PRO A 33 -17.46 17.46 11.10
C PRO A 33 -16.20 18.16 11.59
N GLU A 34 -16.18 18.58 12.88
CA GLU A 34 -15.09 19.35 13.46
C GLU A 34 -13.95 18.50 14.06
N ALA A 35 -14.13 17.18 14.14
CA ALA A 35 -13.06 16.31 14.62
C ALA A 35 -11.92 16.23 13.60
N LEU A 36 -10.68 16.13 14.08
CA LEU A 36 -9.50 15.96 13.24
C LEU A 36 -9.60 14.61 12.50
N ALA A 37 -9.50 14.65 11.17
CA ALA A 37 -9.55 13.47 10.30
C ALA A 37 -8.16 13.02 9.86
N LEU A 38 -7.36 13.96 9.35
CA LEU A 38 -6.07 13.70 8.72
C LEU A 38 -5.02 14.69 9.20
N ALA A 39 -3.80 14.22 9.42
CA ALA A 39 -2.66 15.07 9.79
C ALA A 39 -1.36 14.60 9.14
N ASP A 40 -0.63 15.51 8.51
CA ASP A 40 0.73 15.27 8.00
C ASP A 40 1.76 15.18 9.13
N ALA A 41 2.92 14.61 8.78
CA ALA A 41 4.12 14.72 9.59
C ALA A 41 4.57 16.20 9.72
N PRO A 42 4.99 16.64 10.92
CA PRO A 42 5.39 18.03 11.15
C PRO A 42 6.62 18.48 10.33
N ASN A 43 7.44 17.53 9.90
CA ASN A 43 8.62 17.76 9.06
C ASN A 43 8.32 17.76 7.55
N ARG A 44 7.07 17.84 7.12
CA ARG A 44 6.67 17.78 5.70
C ARG A 44 7.54 18.66 4.79
N LYS A 45 7.89 19.87 5.23
CA LYS A 45 8.70 20.81 4.44
C LYS A 45 10.09 20.30 4.08
N THR A 46 10.60 19.28 4.77
CA THR A 46 11.94 18.72 4.49
C THR A 46 11.95 17.76 3.31
N PHE A 47 10.80 17.23 2.91
CA PHE A 47 10.71 16.23 1.84
C PHE A 47 9.71 16.57 0.72
N ALA A 48 8.71 17.41 0.99
CA ALA A 48 7.70 17.80 0.01
C ALA A 48 7.29 19.27 0.17
N ALA A 49 6.77 19.85 -0.88
CA ALA A 49 6.30 21.23 -0.86
C ALA A 49 5.10 21.46 0.06
N GLY A 50 4.97 22.67 0.58
CA GLY A 50 3.87 23.12 1.39
C GLY A 50 4.03 22.84 2.89
N ALA A 51 3.19 23.51 3.69
CA ALA A 51 3.15 23.31 5.13
C ALA A 51 2.43 22.00 5.48
N PRO A 52 2.76 21.38 6.64
CA PRO A 52 2.01 20.22 7.14
C PRO A 52 0.52 20.56 7.27
N ARG A 53 -0.35 19.72 6.75
CA ARG A 53 -1.80 19.91 6.79
C ARG A 53 -2.39 19.16 7.99
N ARG A 54 -3.39 19.77 8.59
CA ARG A 54 -4.25 19.16 9.63
C ARG A 54 -5.68 19.49 9.25
N LEU A 55 -6.47 18.49 8.91
CA LEU A 55 -7.82 18.68 8.35
C LEU A 55 -8.86 18.05 9.26
N THR A 56 -9.93 18.79 9.54
CA THR A 56 -11.14 18.20 10.12
C THR A 56 -11.85 17.33 9.09
N PHE A 57 -12.79 16.48 9.54
CA PHE A 57 -13.59 15.68 8.62
C PHE A 57 -14.37 16.54 7.62
N ALA A 58 -14.95 17.68 8.06
CA ALA A 58 -15.64 18.60 7.17
C ALA A 58 -14.70 19.22 6.13
N GLN A 59 -13.49 19.60 6.53
CA GLN A 59 -12.50 20.14 5.60
C GLN A 59 -12.06 19.07 4.59
N ALA A 60 -11.74 17.88 5.07
CA ALA A 60 -11.35 16.76 4.21
C ALA A 60 -12.46 16.37 3.23
N ASP A 61 -13.72 16.34 3.68
CA ASP A 61 -14.87 16.01 2.82
C ASP A 61 -15.10 17.04 1.70
N ARG A 62 -14.92 18.33 2.01
CA ARG A 62 -14.94 19.40 0.99
C ARG A 62 -13.84 19.17 -0.06
N MET A 63 -12.61 18.87 0.37
CA MET A 63 -11.49 18.65 -0.55
C MET A 63 -11.68 17.40 -1.41
N VAL A 64 -12.17 16.30 -0.83
CA VAL A 64 -12.54 15.09 -1.58
C VAL A 64 -13.60 15.41 -2.63
N SER A 65 -14.61 16.23 -2.29
CA SER A 65 -15.64 16.67 -3.24
C SER A 65 -15.06 17.55 -4.35
N ALA A 66 -14.12 18.46 -4.01
CA ALA A 66 -13.46 19.32 -4.99
C ALA A 66 -12.63 18.51 -5.99
N ILE A 67 -11.84 17.53 -5.51
CA ILE A 67 -11.09 16.61 -6.37
C ILE A 67 -12.03 15.83 -7.28
N ALA A 68 -13.11 15.27 -6.73
CA ALA A 68 -14.10 14.52 -7.49
C ALA A 68 -14.78 15.39 -8.56
N GLY A 69 -15.14 16.63 -8.22
CA GLY A 69 -15.70 17.61 -9.15
C GLY A 69 -14.76 17.92 -10.31
N ARG A 70 -13.50 18.21 -10.02
CA ARG A 70 -12.48 18.47 -11.03
C ARG A 70 -12.28 17.27 -11.98
N LEU A 71 -12.21 16.05 -11.45
CA LEU A 71 -12.09 14.82 -12.26
C LEU A 71 -13.31 14.61 -13.17
N ARG A 72 -14.52 14.86 -12.68
CA ARG A 72 -15.74 14.75 -13.52
C ARG A 72 -15.79 15.83 -14.59
N GLN A 73 -15.34 17.04 -14.32
CA GLN A 73 -15.22 18.12 -15.32
C GLN A 73 -14.26 17.78 -16.47
N MET A 74 -13.32 16.87 -16.27
CA MET A 74 -12.42 16.37 -17.32
C MET A 74 -13.11 15.41 -18.31
N ALA A 75 -14.40 15.14 -18.15
CA ALA A 75 -15.17 14.23 -19.00
C ALA A 75 -14.53 12.85 -19.18
N LEU A 76 -13.90 12.34 -18.13
CA LEU A 76 -13.42 10.97 -18.08
C LEU A 76 -14.62 10.02 -17.87
N PRO A 77 -14.62 8.85 -18.52
CA PRO A 77 -15.74 7.91 -18.38
C PRO A 77 -15.84 7.37 -16.94
N THR A 78 -17.04 6.92 -16.56
CA THR A 78 -17.23 6.12 -15.34
C THR A 78 -16.29 4.91 -15.38
N ASP A 79 -15.72 4.54 -14.23
CA ASP A 79 -14.72 3.49 -14.08
C ASP A 79 -13.38 3.77 -14.80
N ALA A 80 -13.13 5.02 -15.23
CA ALA A 80 -11.79 5.41 -15.68
C ALA A 80 -10.76 5.14 -14.58
N VAL A 81 -9.62 4.58 -14.98
CA VAL A 81 -8.53 4.32 -14.03
C VAL A 81 -7.65 5.56 -13.91
N VAL A 82 -7.43 6.00 -12.66
CA VAL A 82 -6.60 7.15 -12.32
C VAL A 82 -5.39 6.69 -11.52
N GLY A 83 -4.19 6.80 -12.10
CA GLY A 83 -2.94 6.52 -11.41
C GLY A 83 -2.64 7.59 -10.36
N ILE A 84 -2.17 7.19 -9.18
CA ILE A 84 -1.84 8.08 -8.08
C ILE A 84 -0.42 7.77 -7.60
N GLN A 85 0.51 8.71 -7.75
CA GLN A 85 1.86 8.56 -7.23
C GLN A 85 2.21 9.72 -6.29
N LEU A 86 1.93 9.51 -5.02
CA LEU A 86 2.09 10.49 -3.95
C LEU A 86 2.80 9.87 -2.74
N PRO A 87 3.58 10.63 -1.96
CA PRO A 87 4.14 10.16 -0.70
C PRO A 87 3.04 9.94 0.35
N ASN A 88 3.43 9.53 1.55
CA ASN A 88 2.48 9.33 2.65
C ASN A 88 2.08 10.67 3.29
N ILE A 89 1.26 11.43 2.59
CA ILE A 89 0.73 12.75 2.96
C ILE A 89 -0.79 12.81 2.80
N VAL A 90 -1.39 13.83 3.37
CA VAL A 90 -2.85 14.04 3.37
C VAL A 90 -3.44 14.00 1.96
N GLU A 91 -2.78 14.60 0.98
CA GLU A 91 -3.23 14.63 -0.41
C GLU A 91 -3.37 13.23 -1.03
N ASN A 92 -2.56 12.25 -0.59
CA ASN A 92 -2.68 10.88 -1.09
C ASN A 92 -4.03 10.26 -0.69
N VAL A 93 -4.41 10.39 0.58
CA VAL A 93 -5.69 9.88 1.10
C VAL A 93 -6.87 10.62 0.44
N LEU A 94 -6.76 11.95 0.30
CA LEU A 94 -7.79 12.77 -0.36
C LEU A 94 -7.95 12.41 -1.84
N ALA A 95 -6.85 12.18 -2.57
CA ALA A 95 -6.87 11.76 -3.97
C ALA A 95 -7.54 10.39 -4.13
N MET A 96 -7.20 9.42 -3.28
CA MET A 96 -7.84 8.10 -3.28
C MET A 96 -9.37 8.20 -3.11
N LEU A 97 -9.81 8.93 -2.09
CA LEU A 97 -11.24 9.13 -1.82
C LEU A 97 -11.92 9.97 -2.93
N GLY A 98 -11.24 10.99 -3.46
CA GLY A 98 -11.75 11.84 -4.53
C GLY A 98 -11.98 11.08 -5.84
N VAL A 99 -11.05 10.21 -6.22
CA VAL A 99 -11.19 9.32 -7.38
C VAL A 99 -12.38 8.37 -7.20
N MET A 100 -12.51 7.72 -6.03
CA MET A 100 -13.66 6.85 -5.74
C MET A 100 -14.98 7.62 -5.76
N ARG A 101 -15.04 8.84 -5.19
CA ARG A 101 -16.24 9.73 -5.21
C ARG A 101 -16.56 10.19 -6.62
N ALA A 102 -15.57 10.35 -7.48
CA ALA A 102 -15.79 10.66 -8.89
C ALA A 102 -16.44 9.51 -9.68
N GLY A 103 -16.55 8.31 -9.09
CA GLY A 103 -17.02 7.11 -9.78
C GLY A 103 -15.92 6.45 -10.62
N MET A 104 -14.66 6.71 -10.30
CA MET A 104 -13.47 6.23 -11.00
C MET A 104 -12.71 5.23 -10.12
N ILE A 105 -11.72 4.54 -10.71
CA ILE A 105 -10.92 3.52 -10.04
C ILE A 105 -9.55 4.11 -9.69
N ALA A 106 -9.18 4.10 -8.41
CA ALA A 106 -7.89 4.58 -7.95
C ALA A 106 -6.80 3.51 -8.19
N ALA A 107 -5.69 3.92 -8.80
CA ALA A 107 -4.54 3.05 -9.00
C ALA A 107 -3.29 3.64 -8.32
N PRO A 108 -3.14 3.44 -6.99
CA PRO A 108 -2.00 3.96 -6.26
C PRO A 108 -0.72 3.23 -6.66
N MET A 109 0.28 4.01 -7.08
CA MET A 109 1.58 3.54 -7.53
C MET A 109 2.64 3.74 -6.42
N PRO A 110 3.56 2.79 -6.22
CA PRO A 110 4.67 2.93 -5.29
C PRO A 110 5.54 4.16 -5.61
N LEU A 111 5.93 4.91 -4.56
CA LEU A 111 6.63 6.20 -4.71
C LEU A 111 8.02 6.06 -5.38
N LEU A 112 8.73 4.96 -5.11
CA LEU A 112 10.06 4.73 -5.70
C LEU A 112 10.02 4.17 -7.12
N TRP A 113 8.85 3.94 -7.70
CA TRP A 113 8.77 3.62 -9.11
C TRP A 113 9.25 4.79 -9.95
N ARG A 114 10.00 4.47 -10.98
CA ARG A 114 10.53 5.42 -11.96
C ARG A 114 9.87 5.15 -13.30
N ARG A 115 10.42 5.72 -14.35
CA ARG A 115 9.82 5.71 -15.69
C ARG A 115 9.46 4.30 -16.17
N ALA A 116 10.37 3.35 -16.06
CA ALA A 116 10.15 1.98 -16.56
C ALA A 116 8.93 1.32 -15.87
N ASP A 117 8.89 1.33 -14.53
CA ASP A 117 7.79 0.72 -13.76
C ASP A 117 6.47 1.48 -13.96
N ALA A 118 6.53 2.83 -13.93
CA ALA A 118 5.33 3.66 -14.03
C ALA A 118 4.68 3.58 -15.43
N VAL A 119 5.46 3.55 -16.50
CA VAL A 119 4.97 3.34 -17.88
C VAL A 119 4.34 1.95 -18.02
N ALA A 120 5.03 0.91 -17.55
CA ALA A 120 4.51 -0.45 -17.60
C ALA A 120 3.18 -0.57 -16.84
N ALA A 121 3.10 -0.03 -15.62
CA ALA A 121 1.88 -0.05 -14.81
C ALA A 121 0.74 0.74 -15.47
N ALA A 122 0.98 1.99 -15.89
CA ALA A 122 -0.04 2.85 -16.48
C ALA A 122 -0.60 2.26 -17.80
N SER A 123 0.26 1.67 -18.63
CA SER A 123 -0.14 1.00 -19.86
C SER A 123 -1.02 -0.23 -19.58
N ARG A 124 -0.64 -1.04 -18.57
CA ARG A 124 -1.36 -2.27 -18.21
C ARG A 124 -2.80 -2.04 -17.75
N ILE A 125 -3.06 -0.91 -17.11
CA ILE A 125 -4.37 -0.56 -16.56
C ILE A 125 -5.16 0.41 -17.45
N ASP A 126 -4.63 0.75 -18.62
CA ASP A 126 -5.23 1.75 -19.52
C ASP A 126 -5.55 3.07 -18.79
N ALA A 127 -4.59 3.57 -17.97
CA ALA A 127 -4.78 4.74 -17.15
C ALA A 127 -5.21 5.96 -17.99
N LYS A 128 -6.22 6.70 -17.51
CA LYS A 128 -6.78 7.88 -18.21
C LYS A 128 -6.26 9.20 -17.64
N ALA A 129 -5.84 9.20 -16.38
CA ALA A 129 -5.22 10.33 -15.73
C ALA A 129 -4.16 9.88 -14.73
N LEU A 130 -3.25 10.78 -14.38
CA LEU A 130 -2.26 10.60 -13.32
C LEU A 130 -2.40 11.74 -12.31
N ILE A 131 -2.38 11.42 -11.01
CA ILE A 131 -2.31 12.39 -9.92
C ILE A 131 -0.95 12.25 -9.25
N THR A 132 -0.23 13.35 -9.14
CA THR A 132 1.16 13.40 -8.65
C THR A 132 1.41 14.63 -7.78
N CYS A 133 2.66 14.88 -7.42
CA CYS A 133 3.09 16.12 -6.79
C CYS A 133 4.41 16.60 -7.42
N GLY A 134 4.89 17.73 -7.00
CA GLY A 134 6.19 18.25 -7.40
C GLY A 134 7.36 17.38 -6.93
N ALA A 135 8.39 17.98 -6.35
CA ALA A 135 9.54 17.25 -5.83
C ALA A 135 9.23 16.57 -4.48
N VAL A 136 9.71 15.33 -4.33
CA VAL A 136 9.72 14.56 -3.07
C VAL A 136 11.12 14.01 -2.87
N ASP A 137 11.74 14.29 -1.73
CA ASP A 137 13.13 13.88 -1.43
C ASP A 137 14.11 14.21 -2.57
N GLY A 138 13.92 15.38 -3.20
CA GLY A 138 14.73 15.87 -4.32
C GLY A 138 14.40 15.27 -5.68
N PHE A 139 13.48 14.31 -5.79
CA PHE A 139 13.06 13.73 -7.06
C PHE A 139 11.75 14.37 -7.56
N ASN A 140 11.73 14.84 -8.82
CA ASN A 140 10.56 15.51 -9.40
C ASN A 140 9.57 14.50 -9.98
N HIS A 141 8.49 14.25 -9.24
CA HIS A 141 7.42 13.32 -9.62
C HIS A 141 6.49 13.88 -10.70
N SER A 142 6.28 15.19 -10.77
CA SER A 142 5.45 15.80 -11.83
C SER A 142 6.11 15.68 -13.19
N GLN A 143 7.43 15.86 -13.28
CA GLN A 143 8.17 15.61 -14.52
C GLN A 143 8.15 14.12 -14.90
N LEU A 144 8.22 13.21 -13.92
CA LEU A 144 8.06 11.78 -14.19
C LEU A 144 6.68 11.49 -14.79
N ALA A 145 5.60 12.03 -14.20
CA ALA A 145 4.24 11.81 -14.68
C ALA A 145 4.04 12.34 -16.11
N MET A 146 4.65 13.49 -16.46
CA MET A 146 4.64 14.01 -17.83
C MET A 146 5.36 13.10 -18.82
N LYS A 147 6.50 12.51 -18.42
CA LYS A 147 7.22 11.52 -19.25
C LYS A 147 6.39 10.25 -19.45
N VAL A 148 5.72 9.78 -18.39
CA VAL A 148 4.80 8.63 -18.50
C VAL A 148 3.65 8.94 -19.44
N ALA A 149 3.03 10.11 -19.35
CA ALA A 149 1.93 10.52 -20.22
C ALA A 149 2.37 10.64 -21.70
N ALA A 150 3.61 11.02 -21.96
CA ALA A 150 4.16 11.08 -23.32
C ALA A 150 4.35 9.67 -23.96
N GLU A 151 4.54 8.63 -23.15
CA GLU A 151 4.72 7.25 -23.61
C GLU A 151 3.41 6.42 -23.57
N VAL A 152 2.48 6.78 -22.69
CA VAL A 152 1.21 6.07 -22.48
C VAL A 152 0.06 6.90 -23.03
N PHE A 153 -0.29 6.68 -24.29
CA PHE A 153 -1.28 7.47 -25.04
C PHE A 153 -2.70 7.45 -24.44
N SER A 154 -3.02 6.51 -23.56
CA SER A 154 -4.30 6.49 -22.86
C SER A 154 -4.40 7.58 -21.78
N VAL A 155 -3.28 8.07 -21.26
CA VAL A 155 -3.23 9.14 -20.26
C VAL A 155 -3.53 10.48 -20.94
N ARG A 156 -4.67 11.06 -20.61
CA ARG A 156 -5.14 12.34 -21.17
C ARG A 156 -4.82 13.53 -20.28
N TYR A 157 -4.70 13.31 -18.97
CA TYR A 157 -4.48 14.36 -17.99
C TYR A 157 -3.40 13.97 -16.99
N VAL A 158 -2.56 14.92 -16.67
CA VAL A 158 -1.68 14.87 -15.50
C VAL A 158 -2.12 15.95 -14.55
N CYS A 159 -2.45 15.58 -13.32
CA CYS A 159 -2.88 16.47 -12.26
C CYS A 159 -1.83 16.49 -11.15
N GLY A 160 -1.65 17.60 -10.45
CA GLY A 160 -0.59 17.67 -9.46
C GLY A 160 -0.87 18.61 -8.30
N PHE A 161 -0.22 18.29 -7.18
CA PHE A 161 -0.12 19.15 -6.00
C PHE A 161 1.27 19.76 -5.91
N GLY A 162 1.36 21.04 -5.50
CA GLY A 162 2.60 21.79 -5.34
C GLY A 162 2.67 23.02 -6.22
N ALA A 163 3.51 23.99 -5.81
CA ALA A 163 3.57 25.31 -6.45
C ALA A 163 4.36 25.35 -7.78
N GLU A 164 5.29 24.40 -7.98
CA GLU A 164 6.21 24.40 -9.14
C GLU A 164 5.91 23.18 -10.03
N LEU A 165 4.72 23.18 -10.62
CA LEU A 165 4.31 22.14 -11.55
C LEU A 165 4.71 22.53 -12.98
N PRO A 166 5.15 21.57 -13.82
CA PRO A 166 5.43 21.79 -15.23
C PRO A 166 4.19 22.26 -16.00
N ASP A 167 4.40 22.97 -17.10
CA ASP A 167 3.33 23.33 -18.04
C ASP A 167 2.60 22.06 -18.53
N GLY A 168 1.27 22.15 -18.62
CA GLY A 168 0.41 21.03 -18.99
C GLY A 168 -0.07 20.17 -17.82
N VAL A 169 0.45 20.35 -16.62
CA VAL A 169 -0.08 19.71 -15.40
C VAL A 169 -1.23 20.54 -14.83
N VAL A 170 -2.38 19.91 -14.61
CA VAL A 170 -3.55 20.55 -13.99
C VAL A 170 -3.30 20.67 -12.49
N ALA A 171 -3.17 21.88 -11.99
CA ALA A 171 -2.95 22.13 -10.56
C ALA A 171 -4.19 21.76 -9.73
N PHE A 172 -3.97 21.18 -8.56
CA PHE A 172 -5.00 20.81 -7.58
C PHE A 172 -4.93 21.63 -6.28
N ASP A 173 -3.93 22.51 -6.13
CA ASP A 173 -3.77 23.31 -4.90
C ASP A 173 -4.88 24.38 -4.74
N ASP A 174 -5.44 24.88 -5.84
CA ASP A 174 -6.58 25.78 -5.84
C ASP A 174 -7.82 25.17 -5.17
N LEU A 175 -7.96 23.83 -5.22
CA LEU A 175 -9.06 23.11 -4.59
C LEU A 175 -9.05 23.22 -3.06
N PHE A 176 -7.90 23.54 -2.45
CA PHE A 176 -7.78 23.73 -1.00
C PHE A 176 -8.18 25.12 -0.52
N THR A 177 -8.31 26.09 -1.42
CA THR A 177 -8.65 27.48 -1.13
C THR A 177 -10.08 27.85 -1.52
N ALA A 178 -10.76 27.00 -2.28
CA ALA A 178 -12.13 27.24 -2.72
C ALA A 178 -13.11 27.30 -1.53
N ASN A 179 -13.79 28.44 -1.38
CA ASN A 179 -14.77 28.65 -0.30
C ASN A 179 -16.14 28.03 -0.59
N ALA A 180 -16.48 27.83 -1.83
CA ALA A 180 -17.71 27.19 -2.27
C ALA A 180 -17.40 26.12 -3.32
N LEU A 181 -18.09 25.01 -3.25
CA LEU A 181 -18.02 23.94 -4.24
C LEU A 181 -19.27 23.96 -5.09
N ASP A 182 -19.08 23.91 -6.40
CA ASP A 182 -20.18 23.61 -7.32
C ASP A 182 -20.72 22.20 -7.02
N PRO A 183 -22.02 21.96 -7.24
CA PRO A 183 -22.55 20.61 -7.18
C PRO A 183 -21.76 19.66 -8.07
N LEU A 184 -21.50 18.45 -7.58
CA LEU A 184 -20.82 17.45 -8.39
C LEU A 184 -21.62 17.20 -9.68
N PRO A 185 -21.00 17.27 -10.88
CA PRO A 185 -21.64 16.84 -12.09
C PRO A 185 -22.21 15.42 -11.93
N PRO A 186 -23.37 15.11 -12.53
CA PRO A 186 -23.93 13.76 -12.46
C PRO A 186 -22.94 12.73 -13.03
N LEU A 187 -23.04 11.49 -12.58
CA LEU A 187 -22.32 10.40 -13.22
C LEU A 187 -22.89 10.18 -14.62
N GLU A 188 -22.01 9.94 -15.59
CA GLU A 188 -22.39 9.59 -16.96
C GLU A 188 -23.29 8.33 -17.00
N ARG A 189 -23.09 7.44 -16.03
CA ARG A 189 -23.83 6.20 -15.88
C ARG A 189 -24.17 5.94 -14.42
N GLU A 190 -25.46 5.82 -14.12
CA GLU A 190 -25.88 5.41 -12.79
C GLU A 190 -25.61 3.91 -12.57
N ARG A 191 -25.13 3.58 -11.38
CA ARG A 191 -24.93 2.20 -10.95
C ARG A 191 -26.19 1.70 -10.24
N HIS A 192 -26.94 0.81 -10.88
CA HIS A 192 -28.21 0.27 -10.35
C HIS A 192 -28.01 -0.95 -9.45
N ASP A 193 -26.84 -1.56 -9.46
CA ASP A 193 -26.47 -2.72 -8.66
C ASP A 193 -25.75 -2.35 -7.34
N ASN A 194 -25.07 -3.32 -6.71
CA ASN A 194 -24.34 -3.08 -5.47
C ASN A 194 -23.06 -2.25 -5.71
N ALA A 195 -23.09 -0.95 -5.42
CA ALA A 195 -21.95 -0.05 -5.58
C ALA A 195 -20.69 -0.52 -4.82
N ALA A 196 -20.82 -1.22 -3.70
CA ALA A 196 -19.70 -1.74 -2.95
C ALA A 196 -19.01 -2.95 -3.62
N ALA A 197 -19.68 -3.61 -4.56
CA ALA A 197 -19.13 -4.71 -5.35
C ALA A 197 -18.35 -4.23 -6.59
N HIS A 198 -18.44 -2.95 -6.96
CA HIS A 198 -17.67 -2.37 -8.05
C HIS A 198 -16.20 -2.23 -7.69
N LEU A 199 -15.33 -2.21 -8.70
CA LEU A 199 -13.91 -1.96 -8.52
C LEU A 199 -13.67 -0.57 -7.95
N ALA A 200 -12.90 -0.50 -6.88
CA ALA A 200 -12.51 0.73 -6.20
C ALA A 200 -11.04 1.06 -6.43
N VAL A 201 -10.19 0.02 -6.42
CA VAL A 201 -8.74 0.18 -6.44
C VAL A 201 -8.10 -0.89 -7.33
N ILE A 202 -7.04 -0.49 -8.03
CA ILE A 202 -6.08 -1.41 -8.66
C ILE A 202 -4.73 -1.18 -8.02
N THR A 203 -4.20 -2.22 -7.36
CA THR A 203 -2.82 -2.23 -6.85
C THR A 203 -1.94 -3.10 -7.73
N PHE A 204 -0.64 -3.19 -7.45
CA PHE A 204 0.29 -3.85 -8.36
C PHE A 204 1.19 -4.82 -7.61
N ASP A 205 1.18 -6.09 -8.03
CA ASP A 205 2.17 -7.09 -7.62
C ASP A 205 3.29 -7.18 -8.68
N VAL A 206 4.37 -7.84 -8.33
CA VAL A 206 5.49 -8.14 -9.22
C VAL A 206 5.66 -9.65 -9.27
N THR A 207 5.76 -10.18 -10.49
CA THR A 207 6.02 -11.59 -10.79
C THR A 207 7.21 -11.70 -11.75
N ASP A 208 7.63 -12.90 -12.07
CA ASP A 208 8.67 -13.11 -13.11
C ASP A 208 8.26 -12.60 -14.50
N GLY A 209 6.96 -12.48 -14.75
CA GLY A 209 6.42 -11.87 -15.95
C GLY A 209 6.37 -10.34 -15.93
N GLY A 210 6.77 -9.70 -14.83
CA GLY A 210 6.73 -8.25 -14.63
C GLY A 210 5.59 -7.79 -13.71
N ILE A 211 5.16 -6.54 -13.89
CA ILE A 211 4.12 -5.90 -13.07
C ILE A 211 2.75 -6.49 -13.41
N VAL A 212 2.03 -6.92 -12.37
CA VAL A 212 0.69 -7.49 -12.44
C VAL A 212 -0.30 -6.60 -11.69
N PRO A 213 -1.27 -6.00 -12.38
CA PRO A 213 -2.32 -5.25 -11.71
C PRO A 213 -3.31 -6.20 -11.00
N VAL A 214 -3.73 -5.80 -9.81
CA VAL A 214 -4.65 -6.56 -8.95
C VAL A 214 -5.82 -5.66 -8.57
N ALA A 215 -6.97 -5.91 -9.16
CA ALA A 215 -8.17 -5.11 -8.97
C ALA A 215 -9.00 -5.60 -7.80
N ARG A 216 -9.60 -4.66 -7.04
CA ARG A 216 -10.43 -4.94 -5.88
C ARG A 216 -11.64 -4.03 -5.78
N SER A 217 -12.75 -4.63 -5.38
CA SER A 217 -13.96 -3.93 -4.98
C SER A 217 -13.82 -3.31 -3.58
N HIS A 218 -14.74 -2.42 -3.22
CA HIS A 218 -14.83 -1.91 -1.86
C HIS A 218 -15.02 -3.03 -0.83
N LEU A 219 -15.81 -4.08 -1.15
CA LEU A 219 -16.03 -5.21 -0.26
C LEU A 219 -14.75 -6.00 0.04
N GLU A 220 -13.93 -6.25 -0.97
CA GLU A 220 -12.66 -6.96 -0.81
C GLU A 220 -11.66 -6.15 0.02
N LEU A 221 -11.64 -4.82 -0.16
CA LEU A 221 -10.83 -3.92 0.67
C LEU A 221 -11.29 -3.94 2.12
N PHE A 222 -12.60 -3.81 2.39
CA PHE A 222 -13.14 -3.90 3.76
C PHE A 222 -12.76 -5.22 4.43
N ALA A 223 -12.89 -6.32 3.73
CA ALA A 223 -12.54 -7.63 4.25
C ALA A 223 -11.06 -7.72 4.66
N GLY A 224 -10.15 -7.13 3.88
CA GLY A 224 -8.73 -7.06 4.21
C GLY A 224 -8.44 -6.22 5.45
N GLY A 225 -9.10 -5.06 5.59
CA GLY A 225 -8.94 -4.18 6.77
C GLY A 225 -9.62 -4.70 8.03
N LEU A 226 -10.69 -5.48 7.90
CA LEU A 226 -11.48 -5.98 9.03
C LEU A 226 -10.65 -6.87 9.98
N GLY A 227 -9.88 -7.80 9.43
CA GLY A 227 -9.01 -8.66 10.24
C GLY A 227 -7.99 -7.87 11.06
N VAL A 228 -7.42 -6.82 10.48
CA VAL A 228 -6.47 -5.92 11.14
C VAL A 228 -7.15 -5.15 12.28
N LEU A 229 -8.32 -4.56 12.01
CA LEU A 229 -9.11 -3.82 13.00
C LEU A 229 -9.47 -4.70 14.21
N LEU A 230 -9.97 -5.91 13.96
CA LEU A 230 -10.42 -6.83 15.00
C LEU A 230 -9.25 -7.34 15.86
N GLU A 231 -8.13 -7.71 15.26
CA GLU A 231 -6.95 -8.19 16.00
C GLU A 231 -6.26 -7.06 16.77
N SER A 232 -6.22 -5.84 16.24
CA SER A 232 -5.66 -4.67 16.95
C SER A 232 -6.56 -4.15 18.07
N ARG A 233 -7.83 -4.55 18.12
CA ARG A 233 -8.84 -4.09 19.08
C ARG A 233 -8.90 -2.56 19.19
N LEU A 234 -8.81 -1.89 18.06
CA LEU A 234 -8.90 -0.44 18.03
C LEU A 234 -10.25 -0.01 18.59
N VAL A 235 -10.18 0.92 19.52
CA VAL A 235 -11.38 1.54 20.08
C VAL A 235 -12.01 2.49 19.07
N GLN A 236 -13.27 2.82 19.27
CA GLN A 236 -13.93 3.86 18.49
C GLN A 236 -13.13 5.17 18.63
N GLU A 237 -13.01 5.91 17.52
CA GLU A 237 -12.28 7.19 17.45
C GLU A 237 -10.76 7.09 17.73
N ALA A 238 -10.18 5.89 17.54
CA ALA A 238 -8.77 5.68 17.77
C ALA A 238 -7.89 6.54 16.84
N ASN A 239 -6.89 7.19 17.41
CA ASN A 239 -5.84 7.85 16.63
C ASN A 239 -4.88 6.80 16.08
N VAL A 240 -4.69 6.81 14.78
CA VAL A 240 -3.82 5.89 14.05
C VAL A 240 -2.64 6.67 13.47
N LEU A 241 -1.41 6.25 13.77
CA LEU A 241 -0.19 6.80 13.17
C LEU A 241 0.41 5.76 12.23
N SER A 242 0.56 6.10 10.96
CA SER A 242 1.07 5.18 9.94
C SER A 242 2.31 5.70 9.22
N THR A 243 3.32 4.83 9.14
CA THR A 243 4.49 5.03 8.27
C THR A 243 4.29 4.39 6.88
N LEU A 244 3.16 3.73 6.64
CA LEU A 244 2.85 3.07 5.38
C LEU A 244 1.93 3.95 4.52
N ALA A 245 2.37 4.24 3.30
CA ALA A 245 1.52 4.88 2.30
C ALA A 245 0.45 3.90 1.77
N PRO A 246 -0.75 4.38 1.39
CA PRO A 246 -1.80 3.54 0.81
C PRO A 246 -1.52 3.18 -0.66
N SER A 247 -0.27 2.86 -1.00
CA SER A 247 0.18 2.53 -2.36
C SER A 247 0.22 1.03 -2.66
N SER A 248 -0.40 0.21 -1.81
CA SER A 248 -0.52 -1.25 -1.96
C SER A 248 -1.76 -1.73 -1.21
N PHE A 249 -2.21 -2.94 -1.48
CA PHE A 249 -3.32 -3.55 -0.73
C PHE A 249 -3.07 -3.52 0.78
N ALA A 250 -1.89 -3.95 1.20
CA ALA A 250 -1.51 -3.90 2.61
C ALA A 250 -1.52 -2.46 3.15
N GLY A 251 -0.98 -1.48 2.41
CA GLY A 251 -1.01 -0.08 2.82
C GLY A 251 -2.44 0.44 3.06
N ILE A 252 -3.36 0.10 2.18
CA ILE A 252 -4.79 0.46 2.32
C ILE A 252 -5.41 -0.24 3.52
N CYS A 253 -5.25 -1.57 3.62
CA CYS A 253 -5.86 -2.38 4.68
C CYS A 253 -5.33 -2.07 6.08
N LEU A 254 -4.04 -1.70 6.21
CA LEU A 254 -3.44 -1.39 7.50
C LEU A 254 -3.64 0.08 7.91
N THR A 255 -3.73 1.00 6.93
CA THR A 255 -3.76 2.45 7.19
C THR A 255 -5.16 3.03 7.06
N MET A 256 -5.74 2.98 5.84
CA MET A 256 -7.01 3.66 5.56
C MET A 256 -8.20 2.97 6.22
N LEU A 257 -8.26 1.64 6.15
CA LEU A 257 -9.44 0.91 6.62
C LEU A 257 -9.59 0.95 8.15
N PRO A 258 -8.55 0.69 8.98
CA PRO A 258 -8.66 0.84 10.43
C PRO A 258 -9.03 2.26 10.86
N TRP A 259 -8.49 3.29 10.20
CA TRP A 259 -8.88 4.67 10.43
C TRP A 259 -10.37 4.92 10.14
N LEU A 260 -10.84 4.56 8.94
CA LEU A 260 -12.24 4.75 8.56
C LEU A 260 -13.22 3.94 9.44
N LEU A 261 -12.86 2.69 9.74
CA LEU A 261 -13.73 1.82 10.55
C LEU A 261 -13.76 2.22 12.03
N SER A 262 -12.69 2.83 12.56
CA SER A 262 -12.69 3.40 13.92
C SER A 262 -13.31 4.81 13.98
N GLY A 263 -13.23 5.58 12.89
CA GLY A 263 -13.72 6.96 12.82
C GLY A 263 -12.87 7.96 13.58
N GLY A 264 -11.61 7.64 13.85
CA GLY A 264 -10.64 8.49 14.55
C GLY A 264 -9.80 9.38 13.63
N THR A 265 -8.60 9.73 14.06
CA THR A 265 -7.65 10.53 13.28
C THR A 265 -6.57 9.66 12.64
N LEU A 266 -6.25 9.90 11.39
CA LEU A 266 -5.10 9.29 10.71
C LEU A 266 -3.95 10.31 10.65
N HIS A 267 -2.88 9.98 11.35
CA HIS A 267 -1.60 10.68 11.29
C HIS A 267 -0.69 9.96 10.29
N LEU A 268 -0.12 10.70 9.36
CA LEU A 268 0.76 10.20 8.32
C LEU A 268 2.20 10.54 8.66
N HIS A 269 3.13 9.61 8.42
CA HIS A 269 4.56 9.80 8.70
C HIS A 269 5.37 9.49 7.45
N HIS A 270 6.20 10.44 7.02
CA HIS A 270 7.14 10.32 5.90
C HIS A 270 8.17 11.44 5.97
N PRO A 271 9.44 11.22 5.56
CA PRO A 271 10.13 9.93 5.54
C PRO A 271 10.29 9.38 6.96
N PHE A 272 10.78 8.16 7.11
CA PHE A 272 10.96 7.60 8.45
C PHE A 272 12.05 8.36 9.23
N ASP A 273 11.62 9.04 10.29
CA ASP A 273 12.47 9.72 11.27
C ASP A 273 11.98 9.34 12.67
N PRO A 274 12.78 8.61 13.47
CA PRO A 274 12.34 8.13 14.79
C PRO A 274 12.03 9.27 15.77
N THR A 275 12.70 10.41 15.68
CA THR A 275 12.47 11.57 16.56
C THR A 275 11.12 12.21 16.25
N VAL A 276 10.85 12.44 14.97
CA VAL A 276 9.57 12.99 14.50
C VAL A 276 8.44 12.02 14.80
N LEU A 277 8.63 10.72 14.54
CA LEU A 277 7.64 9.68 14.83
C LEU A 277 7.24 9.66 16.31
N VAL A 278 8.24 9.66 17.20
CA VAL A 278 8.01 9.70 18.65
C VAL A 278 7.27 10.97 19.07
N GLY A 279 7.64 12.12 18.49
CA GLY A 279 6.94 13.39 18.71
C GLY A 279 5.49 13.35 18.30
N GLN A 280 5.18 12.74 17.13
CA GLN A 280 3.81 12.61 16.65
C GLN A 280 2.94 11.75 17.58
N TRP A 281 3.43 10.63 18.07
CA TRP A 281 2.59 9.77 18.90
C TRP A 281 2.45 10.24 20.36
N ARG A 282 3.46 10.98 20.89
CA ARG A 282 3.45 11.56 22.23
C ARG A 282 2.79 12.94 22.31
N GLY A 283 2.43 13.52 21.15
CA GLY A 283 1.78 14.82 21.08
C GLY A 283 0.39 14.86 21.71
N ASP A 284 -0.37 15.94 21.44
CA ASP A 284 -1.65 16.27 22.08
C ASP A 284 -2.72 15.19 21.97
N THR A 285 -2.60 14.29 21.01
CA THR A 285 -3.53 13.18 20.79
C THR A 285 -2.81 11.86 20.96
N ARG A 286 -3.05 11.18 22.08
CA ARG A 286 -2.50 9.85 22.35
C ARG A 286 -2.79 8.91 21.18
N CYS A 287 -1.74 8.38 20.55
CA CYS A 287 -1.90 7.42 19.46
C CYS A 287 -2.40 6.07 20.01
N GLY A 288 -3.53 5.59 19.49
CA GLY A 288 -4.08 4.27 19.83
C GLY A 288 -3.37 3.14 19.09
N ALA A 289 -2.98 3.38 17.83
CA ALA A 289 -2.25 2.41 17.03
C ALA A 289 -1.09 3.05 16.26
N LEU A 290 0.04 2.35 16.24
CA LEU A 290 1.21 2.67 15.42
C LEU A 290 1.39 1.58 14.35
N ILE A 291 1.43 1.98 13.09
CA ILE A 291 1.57 1.08 11.93
C ILE A 291 2.92 1.32 11.28
N LEU A 292 3.75 0.27 11.21
CA LEU A 292 5.08 0.36 10.64
C LEU A 292 5.60 -1.01 10.17
N PRO A 293 6.69 -1.05 9.37
CA PRO A 293 7.37 -2.29 9.05
C PRO A 293 7.83 -3.01 10.32
N ALA A 294 7.62 -4.32 10.40
CA ALA A 294 7.92 -5.12 11.58
C ALA A 294 9.37 -4.98 12.10
N PRO A 295 10.43 -4.97 11.26
CA PRO A 295 11.79 -4.76 11.75
C PRO A 295 11.96 -3.43 12.50
N MET A 296 11.25 -2.38 12.07
CA MET A 296 11.28 -1.07 12.76
C MET A 296 10.61 -1.14 14.12
N ALA A 297 9.50 -1.91 14.27
CA ALA A 297 8.84 -2.10 15.55
C ALA A 297 9.80 -2.68 16.60
N PHE A 298 10.55 -3.72 16.23
CA PHE A 298 11.54 -4.34 17.12
C PHE A 298 12.69 -3.41 17.43
N ARG A 299 13.21 -2.67 16.46
CA ARG A 299 14.28 -1.67 16.69
C ARG A 299 13.85 -0.56 17.65
N LEU A 300 12.62 -0.07 17.54
CA LEU A 300 12.08 0.93 18.46
C LEU A 300 11.88 0.35 19.87
N SER A 301 11.46 -0.92 19.97
CA SER A 301 11.36 -1.63 21.27
C SER A 301 12.73 -1.83 21.90
N ASP A 302 13.72 -2.33 21.14
CA ASP A 302 15.09 -2.51 21.63
C ASP A 302 15.73 -1.18 22.08
N ALA A 303 15.39 -0.07 21.45
CA ALA A 303 15.78 1.27 21.86
C ALA A 303 14.99 1.82 23.07
N GLY A 304 14.09 1.03 23.66
CA GLY A 304 13.29 1.41 24.84
C GLY A 304 12.27 2.52 24.56
N VAL A 305 11.90 2.74 23.30
CA VAL A 305 11.07 3.87 22.89
C VAL A 305 9.63 3.72 23.41
N PHE A 306 9.13 2.50 23.58
CA PHE A 306 7.79 2.20 24.08
C PHE A 306 7.66 2.18 25.62
N SER A 307 8.76 2.11 26.35
CA SER A 307 8.81 1.78 27.78
C SER A 307 8.13 2.76 28.74
N ARG A 308 7.79 3.99 28.33
CA ARG A 308 7.16 5.00 29.21
C ARG A 308 5.79 5.50 28.77
N SER A 309 5.41 5.33 27.52
CA SER A 309 4.11 5.75 26.98
C SER A 309 3.97 5.26 25.53
N GLY A 310 3.95 3.94 25.33
CA GLY A 310 3.73 3.34 24.00
C GLY A 310 2.30 3.54 23.51
N PRO A 311 2.03 3.32 22.20
CA PRO A 311 0.68 3.18 21.67
C PRO A 311 0.03 1.93 22.29
N SER A 312 -1.30 1.87 22.31
CA SER A 312 -2.01 0.68 22.83
C SER A 312 -1.72 -0.55 21.96
N SER A 313 -1.52 -0.33 20.66
CA SER A 313 -1.24 -1.40 19.69
C SER A 313 -0.17 -0.97 18.69
N VAL A 314 0.73 -1.88 18.39
CA VAL A 314 1.66 -1.80 17.25
C VAL A 314 1.22 -2.82 16.21
N ILE A 315 0.92 -2.35 15.00
CA ILE A 315 0.56 -3.17 13.84
C ILE A 315 1.82 -3.31 12.99
N ALA A 316 2.44 -4.48 13.08
CA ALA A 316 3.73 -4.78 12.45
C ALA A 316 3.54 -5.42 11.08
N ALA A 317 3.88 -4.70 10.02
CA ALA A 317 3.75 -5.15 8.65
C ALA A 317 4.93 -6.07 8.24
N TRP A 318 4.65 -7.34 7.96
CA TRP A 318 5.62 -8.34 7.50
C TRP A 318 5.47 -8.62 6.01
N ARG A 319 6.25 -7.93 5.18
CA ARG A 319 6.34 -8.25 3.75
C ARG A 319 7.20 -9.49 3.44
N ALA A 320 7.94 -9.97 4.44
CA ALA A 320 8.62 -11.25 4.48
C ALA A 320 8.02 -12.09 5.63
N PRO A 321 6.84 -12.69 5.46
CA PRO A 321 6.12 -13.39 6.53
C PRO A 321 6.84 -14.67 7.01
N ASP A 322 7.79 -15.21 6.24
CA ASP A 322 8.72 -16.27 6.65
C ASP A 322 9.60 -15.86 7.85
N ARG A 323 9.78 -14.57 8.11
CA ARG A 323 10.57 -14.06 9.23
C ARG A 323 9.81 -13.98 10.55
N ILE A 324 8.49 -14.11 10.55
CA ILE A 324 7.67 -14.01 11.76
C ILE A 324 8.06 -15.11 12.76
N GLY A 325 8.20 -16.36 12.30
CA GLY A 325 8.48 -17.51 13.16
C GLY A 325 9.82 -17.46 13.89
N VAL A 326 10.79 -16.73 13.36
CA VAL A 326 12.14 -16.54 13.95
C VAL A 326 12.32 -15.16 14.61
N SER A 327 11.27 -14.35 14.65
CA SER A 327 11.32 -13.04 15.30
C SER A 327 11.41 -13.16 16.82
N PRO A 328 12.09 -12.23 17.52
CA PRO A 328 12.18 -12.26 18.97
C PRO A 328 10.80 -12.11 19.62
N ALA A 329 10.66 -12.55 20.87
CA ALA A 329 9.45 -12.33 21.64
C ALA A 329 9.27 -10.82 21.91
N TRP A 330 8.04 -10.36 21.77
CA TRP A 330 7.66 -8.98 22.10
C TRP A 330 7.62 -8.78 23.63
N ARG A 331 8.35 -7.81 24.14
CA ARG A 331 8.57 -7.63 25.58
C ARG A 331 7.81 -6.46 26.20
N GLU A 332 7.18 -5.61 25.36
CA GLU A 332 6.42 -4.45 25.84
C GLU A 332 5.12 -4.90 26.50
N ARG A 333 4.94 -4.57 27.78
CA ARG A 333 3.78 -5.03 28.57
C ARG A 333 2.50 -4.27 28.25
N ASP A 334 2.62 -2.96 28.02
CA ASP A 334 1.48 -2.05 27.82
C ASP A 334 1.15 -1.82 26.34
N THR A 335 1.92 -2.41 25.45
CA THR A 335 1.75 -2.27 23.99
C THR A 335 1.57 -3.64 23.36
N THR A 336 0.41 -3.87 22.79
CA THR A 336 0.12 -5.12 22.06
C THR A 336 0.77 -5.10 20.69
N LEU A 337 1.43 -6.20 20.29
CA LEU A 337 1.92 -6.40 18.93
C LEU A 337 0.96 -7.27 18.13
N VAL A 338 0.56 -6.76 16.97
CA VAL A 338 -0.20 -7.51 15.96
C VAL A 338 0.70 -7.72 14.75
N ASP A 339 1.11 -8.96 14.52
CA ASP A 339 1.84 -9.32 13.30
C ASP A 339 0.86 -9.38 12.13
N VAL A 340 1.19 -8.73 11.02
CA VAL A 340 0.41 -8.83 9.78
C VAL A 340 1.26 -9.45 8.69
N SER A 341 0.97 -10.71 8.39
CA SER A 341 1.54 -11.41 7.24
C SER A 341 1.00 -10.83 5.94
N ILE A 342 1.88 -10.38 5.05
CA ILE A 342 1.53 -9.78 3.77
C ILE A 342 1.97 -10.73 2.65
N PHE A 343 1.01 -11.24 1.90
CA PHE A 343 1.23 -12.16 0.79
C PHE A 343 1.12 -11.41 -0.54
N GLY A 344 2.13 -10.56 -0.84
CA GLY A 344 2.10 -9.68 -2.01
C GLY A 344 0.85 -8.80 -2.03
N GLU A 345 0.23 -8.73 -3.21
CA GLU A 345 -1.06 -8.06 -3.37
C GLU A 345 -2.25 -9.04 -3.26
N ILE A 346 -2.05 -10.28 -2.79
CA ILE A 346 -3.09 -11.31 -2.71
C ILE A 346 -3.94 -11.15 -1.45
N GLY A 347 -3.28 -10.99 -0.30
CA GLY A 347 -4.00 -10.92 0.96
C GLY A 347 -3.13 -10.55 2.15
N VAL A 348 -3.79 -10.24 3.26
CA VAL A 348 -3.17 -9.94 4.55
C VAL A 348 -3.80 -10.80 5.64
N VAL A 349 -2.98 -11.32 6.55
CA VAL A 349 -3.45 -12.08 7.71
C VAL A 349 -2.87 -11.45 8.97
N ALA A 350 -3.74 -10.88 9.79
CA ALA A 350 -3.38 -10.29 11.07
C ALA A 350 -3.51 -11.31 12.19
N ALA A 351 -2.55 -11.31 13.10
CA ALA A 351 -2.59 -12.15 14.30
C ALA A 351 -1.92 -11.45 15.47
N ARG A 352 -2.62 -11.33 16.58
CA ARG A 352 -2.04 -10.84 17.83
C ARG A 352 -1.07 -11.88 18.38
N ARG A 353 0.07 -11.44 18.92
CA ARG A 353 1.01 -12.33 19.61
C ARG A 353 0.42 -12.96 20.86
N ASN A 354 0.93 -14.12 21.23
CA ASN A 354 0.59 -14.81 22.45
C ASN A 354 0.96 -13.97 23.70
N ALA A 355 0.41 -14.32 24.86
CA ALA A 355 0.66 -13.59 26.11
C ALA A 355 2.14 -13.53 26.52
N ASN A 356 2.95 -14.50 26.11
CA ASN A 356 4.40 -14.52 26.32
C ASN A 356 5.19 -13.73 25.24
N GLY A 357 4.49 -13.02 24.35
CA GLY A 357 5.09 -12.22 23.27
C GLY A 357 5.57 -13.03 22.06
N THR A 358 5.41 -14.35 22.04
CA THR A 358 5.78 -15.18 20.88
C THR A 358 4.80 -15.01 19.73
N PRO A 359 5.23 -15.17 18.47
CA PRO A 359 4.34 -15.15 17.32
C PRO A 359 3.23 -16.19 17.43
N THR A 360 2.04 -15.83 16.96
CA THR A 360 0.94 -16.76 16.79
C THR A 360 1.11 -17.53 15.49
N ALA A 361 1.02 -18.86 15.55
CA ALA A 361 1.12 -19.71 14.37
C ALA A 361 -0.06 -19.45 13.40
N LEU A 362 0.24 -19.45 12.10
CA LEU A 362 -0.76 -19.37 11.05
C LEU A 362 -1.58 -20.67 11.01
N PRO A 363 -2.92 -20.64 11.11
CA PRO A 363 -3.72 -21.86 11.09
C PRO A 363 -3.74 -22.49 9.69
N PHE A 364 -3.80 -23.81 9.64
CA PHE A 364 -4.19 -24.55 8.44
C PHE A 364 -5.72 -24.67 8.42
N GLY A 365 -6.38 -23.93 7.54
CA GLY A 365 -7.83 -23.80 7.45
C GLY A 365 -8.32 -22.38 7.75
N ALA A 366 -9.45 -22.26 8.45
CA ALA A 366 -10.07 -20.97 8.71
C ALA A 366 -9.23 -20.06 9.61
N VAL A 367 -9.01 -18.82 9.16
CA VAL A 367 -8.45 -17.72 9.94
C VAL A 367 -9.61 -16.91 10.52
N VAL A 368 -9.68 -16.83 11.84
CA VAL A 368 -10.74 -16.09 12.53
C VAL A 368 -10.18 -14.87 13.25
N ALA A 369 -10.95 -13.78 13.31
CA ALA A 369 -10.61 -12.54 14.00
C ALA A 369 -11.83 -12.00 14.78
N PRO A 370 -11.68 -11.41 15.98
CA PRO A 370 -10.46 -11.51 16.80
C PRO A 370 -10.31 -12.91 17.38
N ARG A 371 -9.09 -13.43 17.34
CA ARG A 371 -8.81 -14.79 17.81
C ARG A 371 -9.17 -14.97 19.29
N GLY A 372 -9.79 -16.10 19.63
CA GLY A 372 -10.18 -16.44 21.00
C GLY A 372 -11.43 -15.70 21.50
N SER A 373 -12.16 -15.01 20.64
CA SER A 373 -13.42 -14.34 20.98
C SER A 373 -14.63 -15.19 20.57
N PRO A 374 -15.70 -15.24 21.36
CA PRO A 374 -16.95 -15.90 20.96
C PRO A 374 -17.59 -15.30 19.69
N GLY A 375 -17.33 -14.01 19.40
CA GLY A 375 -17.83 -13.30 18.22
C GLY A 375 -16.84 -13.26 17.07
N ALA A 376 -15.85 -14.17 17.02
CA ALA A 376 -14.87 -14.20 15.95
C ALA A 376 -15.52 -14.55 14.61
N VAL A 377 -15.12 -13.83 13.55
CA VAL A 377 -15.57 -14.05 12.18
C VAL A 377 -14.44 -14.64 11.34
N VAL A 378 -14.79 -15.47 10.36
CA VAL A 378 -13.81 -15.99 9.39
C VAL A 378 -13.42 -14.88 8.44
N VAL A 379 -12.14 -14.51 8.42
CA VAL A 379 -11.59 -13.45 7.56
C VAL A 379 -10.87 -14.00 6.33
N ALA A 380 -10.36 -15.23 6.42
CA ALA A 380 -9.71 -15.94 5.33
C ALA A 380 -9.70 -17.45 5.61
N GLU A 381 -9.32 -18.21 4.60
CA GLU A 381 -8.91 -19.59 4.74
C GLU A 381 -7.52 -19.76 4.12
N VAL A 382 -6.62 -20.41 4.86
CA VAL A 382 -5.23 -20.65 4.46
C VAL A 382 -4.99 -22.14 4.34
N THR A 383 -4.48 -22.56 3.20
CA THR A 383 -4.17 -23.96 2.89
C THR A 383 -2.78 -24.07 2.27
N ALA A 384 -2.30 -25.29 2.07
CA ALA A 384 -1.11 -25.56 1.29
C ALA A 384 -1.48 -26.15 -0.07
N THR A 385 -0.77 -25.73 -1.12
CA THR A 385 -0.89 -26.36 -2.44
C THR A 385 -0.14 -27.69 -2.51
N ALA A 386 -0.38 -28.47 -3.54
CA ALA A 386 0.37 -29.71 -3.80
C ALA A 386 1.87 -29.44 -4.05
N PHE A 387 2.24 -28.20 -4.37
CA PHE A 387 3.64 -27.78 -4.60
C PHE A 387 4.34 -27.24 -3.34
N GLY A 388 3.67 -27.29 -2.17
CA GLY A 388 4.24 -26.85 -0.91
C GLY A 388 4.27 -25.31 -0.75
N SER A 389 3.38 -24.60 -1.40
CA SER A 389 3.17 -23.16 -1.23
C SER A 389 1.89 -22.87 -0.46
N VAL A 390 1.84 -21.68 0.16
CA VAL A 390 0.65 -21.16 0.84
C VAL A 390 -0.38 -20.72 -0.19
N ALA A 391 -1.61 -21.20 -0.05
CA ALA A 391 -2.75 -20.69 -0.83
C ALA A 391 -3.81 -20.07 0.10
N ILE A 392 -4.43 -18.99 -0.37
CA ILE A 392 -5.41 -18.20 0.39
C ILE A 392 -6.69 -18.08 -0.42
N ARG A 393 -7.83 -18.19 0.27
CA ARG A 393 -9.14 -17.79 -0.22
C ARG A 393 -9.90 -17.00 0.84
N GLY A 394 -10.90 -16.25 0.43
CA GLY A 394 -11.74 -15.49 1.36
C GLY A 394 -12.23 -14.18 0.76
N PRO A 395 -13.01 -13.41 1.54
CA PRO A 395 -13.67 -12.22 1.03
C PRO A 395 -12.73 -11.08 0.63
N MET A 396 -11.45 -11.09 1.07
CA MET A 396 -10.45 -10.08 0.68
C MET A 396 -9.68 -10.44 -0.60
N VAL A 397 -9.78 -11.70 -1.05
CA VAL A 397 -8.99 -12.20 -2.19
C VAL A 397 -9.64 -11.75 -3.50
N PRO A 398 -8.89 -11.31 -4.52
CA PRO A 398 -9.44 -10.91 -5.82
C PRO A 398 -10.27 -12.02 -6.44
N ARG A 399 -11.41 -11.67 -7.01
CA ARG A 399 -12.34 -12.65 -7.60
C ARG A 399 -11.95 -13.10 -9.00
N PHE A 400 -11.15 -12.31 -9.71
CA PHE A 400 -10.73 -12.57 -11.09
C PHE A 400 -9.37 -11.94 -11.39
N GLY A 401 -8.68 -12.49 -12.38
CA GLY A 401 -7.46 -11.91 -12.94
C GLY A 401 -7.76 -10.61 -13.68
N PHE A 402 -6.89 -9.62 -13.55
CA PHE A 402 -7.03 -8.31 -14.15
C PHE A 402 -5.79 -7.95 -15.00
N PRO A 403 -5.90 -7.22 -16.11
CA PRO A 403 -7.13 -6.90 -16.85
C PRO A 403 -7.84 -8.13 -17.42
N PRO A 404 -9.15 -8.06 -17.65
CA PRO A 404 -9.88 -9.15 -18.32
C PRO A 404 -9.26 -9.49 -19.66
N GLY A 405 -9.10 -10.78 -19.95
CA GLY A 405 -8.48 -11.26 -21.18
C GLY A 405 -6.94 -11.32 -21.18
N SER A 406 -6.26 -10.95 -20.08
CA SER A 406 -4.80 -11.04 -19.97
C SER A 406 -4.26 -12.44 -20.22
N GLU A 407 -4.95 -13.48 -19.74
CA GLU A 407 -4.58 -14.88 -19.96
C GLU A 407 -4.56 -15.23 -21.46
N ALA A 408 -5.63 -14.89 -22.18
CA ALA A 408 -5.73 -15.14 -23.62
C ALA A 408 -4.71 -14.32 -24.44
N ALA A 409 -4.32 -13.16 -23.94
CA ALA A 409 -3.32 -12.29 -24.55
C ALA A 409 -1.86 -12.69 -24.19
N GLY A 410 -1.66 -13.72 -23.36
CA GLY A 410 -0.34 -14.12 -22.89
C GLY A 410 0.34 -13.07 -22.00
N LEU A 411 -0.43 -12.18 -21.38
CA LEU A 411 0.08 -11.13 -20.51
C LEU A 411 0.12 -11.62 -19.07
N PRO A 412 1.07 -11.17 -18.24
CA PRO A 412 1.11 -11.53 -16.82
C PRO A 412 -0.18 -11.10 -16.09
N TYR A 413 -0.76 -11.98 -15.32
CA TYR A 413 -1.95 -11.73 -14.51
C TYR A 413 -1.87 -12.57 -13.22
N LEU A 414 -2.70 -12.25 -12.22
CA LEU A 414 -2.84 -13.04 -11.02
C LEU A 414 -3.85 -14.18 -11.30
N PRO A 415 -3.41 -15.44 -11.37
CA PRO A 415 -4.31 -16.55 -11.63
C PRO A 415 -5.20 -16.81 -10.40
N VAL A 416 -6.51 -16.75 -10.60
CA VAL A 416 -7.52 -17.10 -9.60
C VAL A 416 -7.97 -18.53 -9.85
N GLY A 417 -7.62 -19.43 -8.92
CA GLY A 417 -7.96 -20.84 -9.01
C GLY A 417 -9.45 -21.13 -8.76
N ARG A 418 -9.81 -22.41 -8.89
CA ARG A 418 -11.19 -22.87 -8.60
C ARG A 418 -11.57 -22.51 -7.16
N ALA A 419 -12.82 -22.13 -6.95
CA ALA A 419 -13.38 -21.70 -5.67
C ALA A 419 -12.68 -20.46 -5.04
N GLY A 420 -12.04 -19.61 -5.85
CA GLY A 420 -11.40 -18.38 -5.38
C GLY A 420 -10.12 -18.62 -4.58
N LEU A 421 -9.48 -19.77 -4.72
CA LEU A 421 -8.18 -20.06 -4.11
C LEU A 421 -7.06 -19.46 -4.94
N ILE A 422 -6.17 -18.68 -4.33
CA ILE A 422 -4.98 -18.13 -4.98
C ILE A 422 -3.72 -18.67 -4.33
N ASP A 423 -2.82 -19.21 -5.13
CA ASP A 423 -1.47 -19.57 -4.70
C ASP A 423 -0.64 -18.30 -4.52
N THR A 424 -0.09 -18.12 -3.32
CA THR A 424 0.73 -16.96 -2.99
C THR A 424 2.19 -17.11 -3.43
N GLY A 425 2.59 -18.33 -3.79
CA GLY A 425 3.97 -18.70 -4.10
C GLY A 425 4.90 -18.80 -2.87
N TYR A 426 4.50 -18.33 -1.69
CA TYR A 426 5.31 -18.49 -0.48
C TYR A 426 5.42 -19.94 -0.09
N THR A 427 6.64 -20.46 0.03
CA THR A 427 6.87 -21.85 0.42
C THR A 427 6.47 -22.09 1.87
N CYS A 428 5.95 -23.27 2.17
CA CYS A 428 5.48 -23.57 3.51
C CYS A 428 5.69 -25.04 3.90
N ARG A 429 5.60 -25.27 5.21
CA ARG A 429 5.50 -26.59 5.83
C ARG A 429 4.25 -26.66 6.69
N VAL A 430 3.45 -27.70 6.49
CA VAL A 430 2.25 -27.96 7.28
C VAL A 430 2.63 -28.85 8.46
N ASP A 431 2.13 -28.50 9.64
CA ASP A 431 2.07 -29.38 10.80
C ASP A 431 0.64 -29.92 10.94
N PRO A 432 0.38 -31.17 10.54
CA PRO A 432 -0.96 -31.74 10.59
C PRO A 432 -1.48 -31.92 12.03
N GLY A 433 -0.58 -32.21 12.99
CA GLY A 433 -0.94 -32.42 14.40
C GLY A 433 -1.39 -31.10 15.07
N ALA A 434 -0.63 -30.04 14.88
CA ALA A 434 -0.97 -28.74 15.39
C ALA A 434 -1.99 -27.97 14.49
N ARG A 435 -2.28 -28.46 13.29
CA ARG A 435 -3.10 -27.79 12.27
C ARG A 435 -2.61 -26.36 11.98
N THR A 436 -1.30 -26.23 11.74
CA THR A 436 -0.66 -24.94 11.47
C THR A 436 0.21 -25.00 10.21
N ILE A 437 0.49 -23.82 9.67
CA ILE A 437 1.39 -23.60 8.54
C ILE A 437 2.56 -22.74 9.01
N ALA A 438 3.78 -23.21 8.79
CA ALA A 438 5.00 -22.42 8.90
C ALA A 438 5.43 -21.97 7.50
N ILE A 439 5.54 -20.67 7.29
CA ILE A 439 6.06 -20.10 6.04
C ILE A 439 7.58 -20.25 6.08
N THR A 440 8.17 -20.83 5.04
CA THR A 440 9.59 -21.20 5.01
C THR A 440 10.44 -20.34 4.08
N GLY A 441 9.80 -19.59 3.17
CA GLY A 441 10.51 -18.69 2.24
C GLY A 441 9.58 -17.90 1.34
N PRO A 442 10.12 -16.87 0.67
CA PRO A 442 9.40 -16.09 -0.33
C PRO A 442 9.09 -16.92 -1.57
N PRO A 443 8.25 -16.42 -2.50
CA PRO A 443 8.07 -17.03 -3.81
C PRO A 443 9.41 -17.20 -4.53
N PRO A 444 9.67 -18.36 -5.17
CA PRO A 444 10.90 -18.60 -5.91
C PRO A 444 11.20 -17.46 -6.92
N GLY A 445 12.45 -17.05 -7.02
CA GLY A 445 12.87 -15.97 -7.91
C GLY A 445 12.47 -14.55 -7.48
N MET A 446 11.76 -14.41 -6.36
CA MET A 446 11.32 -13.11 -5.85
C MET A 446 12.10 -12.67 -4.63
N ILE A 447 12.40 -11.37 -4.55
CA ILE A 447 13.03 -10.73 -3.38
C ILE A 447 12.23 -9.52 -2.93
N SER A 448 12.34 -9.19 -1.64
CA SER A 448 11.73 -7.99 -1.07
C SER A 448 12.78 -7.13 -0.40
N VAL A 449 12.87 -5.87 -0.83
CA VAL A 449 13.82 -4.87 -0.30
C VAL A 449 13.06 -3.63 0.12
N GLY A 450 13.11 -3.26 1.40
CA GLY A 450 12.42 -2.08 1.92
C GLY A 450 10.91 -2.05 1.63
N GLY A 451 10.29 -3.22 1.50
CA GLY A 451 8.88 -3.34 1.15
C GLY A 451 8.57 -3.35 -0.35
N TYR A 452 9.55 -3.17 -1.21
CA TYR A 452 9.44 -3.34 -2.66
C TYR A 452 9.78 -4.77 -3.06
N ARG A 453 8.96 -5.35 -3.95
CA ARG A 453 9.17 -6.68 -4.50
C ARG A 453 9.85 -6.58 -5.86
N PHE A 454 10.80 -7.47 -6.11
CA PHE A 454 11.53 -7.55 -7.37
C PHE A 454 11.63 -9.01 -7.85
N SER A 455 11.55 -9.24 -9.16
CA SER A 455 11.97 -10.49 -9.78
C SER A 455 13.47 -10.47 -10.00
N LEU A 456 14.18 -11.49 -9.51
CA LEU A 456 15.61 -11.63 -9.71
C LEU A 456 15.98 -11.72 -11.17
N ARG A 457 15.18 -12.43 -11.97
CA ARG A 457 15.36 -12.54 -13.41
C ARG A 457 15.28 -11.17 -14.09
N HIS A 458 14.21 -10.42 -13.83
CA HIS A 458 14.02 -9.10 -14.41
C HIS A 458 15.11 -8.10 -13.97
N LEU A 459 15.58 -8.19 -12.73
CA LEU A 459 16.70 -7.38 -12.25
C LEU A 459 17.99 -7.72 -13.01
N GLN A 460 18.29 -9.01 -13.19
CA GLN A 460 19.49 -9.44 -13.91
C GLN A 460 19.44 -9.02 -15.37
N ASP A 461 18.30 -9.22 -16.06
CA ASP A 461 18.09 -8.76 -17.43
C ASP A 461 18.34 -7.24 -17.56
N THR A 462 17.85 -6.45 -16.58
CA THR A 462 18.03 -5.00 -16.56
C THR A 462 19.49 -4.60 -16.36
N ILE A 463 20.21 -5.31 -15.51
CA ILE A 463 21.63 -5.06 -15.24
C ILE A 463 22.48 -5.45 -16.43
N ASP A 464 22.20 -6.58 -17.08
CA ASP A 464 22.91 -7.06 -18.25
C ASP A 464 22.83 -6.07 -19.44
N HIS A 465 21.75 -5.30 -19.52
CA HIS A 465 21.63 -4.20 -20.49
C HIS A 465 22.54 -3.01 -20.17
N ALA A 466 22.84 -2.77 -18.88
CA ALA A 466 23.73 -1.71 -18.46
C ALA A 466 25.20 -2.14 -18.53
N ASP A 467 25.52 -3.35 -18.07
CA ASP A 467 26.85 -3.99 -18.13
C ASP A 467 26.69 -5.51 -17.97
N ARG A 468 27.06 -6.27 -19.00
CA ARG A 468 26.97 -7.74 -19.04
C ARG A 468 27.86 -8.46 -18.00
N HIS A 469 28.83 -7.78 -17.45
CA HIS A 469 29.73 -8.32 -16.42
C HIS A 469 29.31 -7.90 -15.01
N ALA A 470 28.33 -7.02 -14.89
CA ALA A 470 27.81 -6.63 -13.58
C ALA A 470 26.95 -7.76 -12.98
N THR A 471 27.04 -7.89 -11.67
CA THR A 471 26.27 -8.88 -10.91
C THR A 471 25.55 -8.24 -9.76
N LEU A 472 24.40 -8.81 -9.38
CA LEU A 472 23.60 -8.37 -8.24
C LEU A 472 23.44 -9.52 -7.26
N ALA A 473 23.63 -9.23 -5.98
CA ALA A 473 23.39 -10.16 -4.88
C ALA A 473 22.47 -9.52 -3.84
N THR A 474 21.84 -10.37 -3.03
CA THR A 474 21.08 -9.94 -1.86
C THR A 474 21.82 -10.26 -0.59
N LEU A 475 21.84 -9.33 0.34
CA LEU A 475 22.37 -9.54 1.68
C LEU A 475 21.25 -9.28 2.71
N PRO A 476 21.26 -10.00 3.84
CA PRO A 476 20.36 -9.68 4.95
C PRO A 476 20.54 -8.24 5.41
N ASP A 477 19.45 -7.56 5.70
CA ASP A 477 19.45 -6.20 6.25
C ASP A 477 18.44 -6.15 7.41
N PRO A 478 18.84 -5.61 8.57
CA PRO A 478 18.01 -5.62 9.76
C PRO A 478 16.79 -4.67 9.68
N LEU A 479 16.79 -3.69 8.75
CA LEU A 479 15.67 -2.75 8.57
C LEU A 479 14.87 -3.04 7.31
N LEU A 480 15.56 -3.29 6.21
CA LEU A 480 14.94 -3.53 4.90
C LEU A 480 14.55 -5.00 4.67
N GLY A 481 14.89 -5.89 5.61
CA GLY A 481 14.79 -7.34 5.47
C GLY A 481 15.93 -7.91 4.60
N GLN A 482 16.08 -7.37 3.40
CA GLN A 482 17.18 -7.63 2.47
C GLN A 482 17.63 -6.30 1.86
N ARG A 483 18.88 -6.23 1.45
CA ARG A 483 19.42 -5.15 0.62
C ARG A 483 20.10 -5.70 -0.62
N LEU A 484 20.10 -4.92 -1.68
CA LEU A 484 20.81 -5.24 -2.91
C LEU A 484 22.26 -4.77 -2.81
N VAL A 485 23.17 -5.57 -3.36
CA VAL A 485 24.59 -5.24 -3.49
C VAL A 485 25.04 -5.59 -4.91
N GLY A 486 25.45 -4.59 -5.66
CA GLY A 486 25.98 -4.72 -7.00
C GLY A 486 27.50 -4.84 -7.01
N ASN A 487 28.03 -5.61 -7.97
CA ASN A 487 29.43 -5.65 -8.30
C ASN A 487 29.62 -5.40 -9.79
N ALA A 488 30.50 -4.47 -10.15
CA ALA A 488 30.84 -4.12 -11.53
C ALA A 488 32.25 -3.54 -11.55
N ALA A 489 32.91 -3.58 -12.71
CA ALA A 489 34.22 -2.96 -12.90
C ALA A 489 34.14 -1.43 -12.75
N ASP A 490 33.10 -0.82 -13.32
CA ASP A 490 32.76 0.60 -13.14
C ASP A 490 31.35 0.73 -12.57
N ARG A 491 31.25 0.79 -11.25
CA ARG A 491 29.96 0.91 -10.53
C ARG A 491 29.25 2.20 -10.84
N TYR A 492 29.97 3.29 -11.02
CA TYR A 492 29.40 4.59 -11.32
C TYR A 492 28.74 4.62 -12.70
N ALA A 493 29.39 4.02 -13.70
CA ALA A 493 28.81 3.90 -15.04
C ALA A 493 27.52 3.06 -15.04
N VAL A 494 27.52 1.92 -14.32
CA VAL A 494 26.31 1.06 -14.18
C VAL A 494 25.20 1.82 -13.50
N GLN A 495 25.47 2.49 -12.38
CA GLN A 495 24.49 3.28 -11.66
C GLN A 495 23.90 4.39 -12.54
N THR A 496 24.75 5.10 -13.28
CA THR A 496 24.32 6.15 -14.21
C THR A 496 23.41 5.60 -15.29
N ALA A 497 23.77 4.45 -15.88
CA ALA A 497 22.94 3.78 -16.89
C ALA A 497 21.58 3.33 -16.33
N LEU A 498 21.55 2.75 -15.13
CA LEU A 498 20.30 2.34 -14.45
C LEU A 498 19.39 3.53 -14.14
N ASN A 499 19.97 4.64 -13.66
CA ASN A 499 19.21 5.89 -13.44
C ASN A 499 18.65 6.46 -14.75
N ALA A 500 19.44 6.47 -15.82
CA ALA A 500 18.99 6.92 -17.14
C ALA A 500 17.88 6.03 -17.72
N ALA A 501 17.96 4.71 -17.49
CA ALA A 501 16.90 3.77 -17.83
C ALA A 501 15.61 3.96 -17.02
N GLY A 502 15.65 4.74 -15.93
CA GLY A 502 14.49 4.98 -15.07
C GLY A 502 14.12 3.76 -14.24
N VAL A 503 15.10 3.08 -13.69
CA VAL A 503 14.95 1.91 -12.79
C VAL A 503 14.73 2.38 -11.36
N ASN A 504 14.09 1.54 -10.54
CA ASN A 504 13.87 1.83 -9.12
C ASN A 504 15.19 2.19 -8.41
N PRO A 505 15.25 3.30 -7.63
CA PRO A 505 16.49 3.77 -7.02
C PRO A 505 17.11 2.79 -6.03
N LEU A 506 16.37 1.85 -5.46
CA LEU A 506 16.93 0.79 -4.62
C LEU A 506 17.86 -0.14 -5.41
N VAL A 507 17.59 -0.33 -6.71
CA VAL A 507 18.43 -1.13 -7.61
C VAL A 507 19.67 -0.35 -8.02
N ALA A 508 19.52 0.91 -8.43
CA ALA A 508 20.65 1.77 -8.78
C ALA A 508 21.61 1.99 -7.59
N ALA A 509 21.04 2.14 -6.39
CA ALA A 509 21.82 2.29 -5.14
C ALA A 509 22.65 1.05 -4.77
N ALA A 510 22.37 -0.12 -5.33
CA ALA A 510 23.18 -1.32 -5.11
C ALA A 510 24.63 -1.16 -5.61
N PHE A 511 24.84 -0.26 -6.56
CA PHE A 511 26.15 0.03 -7.16
C PHE A 511 26.86 1.25 -6.57
N HIS A 512 26.31 1.86 -5.50
CA HIS A 512 27.04 2.92 -4.77
C HIS A 512 28.31 2.39 -4.09
N ASP A 513 29.36 3.16 -4.13
CA ASP A 513 30.53 2.90 -3.30
C ASP A 513 30.20 3.20 -1.84
N ARG A 514 30.66 2.31 -0.93
CA ARG A 514 30.48 2.52 0.53
C ARG A 514 31.19 3.78 1.03
N SER A 515 32.18 4.28 0.29
CA SER A 515 32.87 5.53 0.59
C SER A 515 31.99 6.77 0.46
N ASP A 516 30.95 6.73 -0.38
CA ASP A 516 30.11 7.88 -0.71
C ASP A 516 28.87 8.03 0.18
N LEU A 517 28.64 7.05 1.08
CA LEU A 517 27.54 7.14 2.04
C LEU A 517 27.85 8.24 3.09
N PRO A 518 26.85 9.09 3.44
CA PRO A 518 26.97 10.03 4.54
C PRO A 518 27.44 9.33 5.83
N VAL A 519 28.23 10.02 6.65
CA VAL A 519 28.84 9.46 7.89
C VAL A 519 27.80 8.77 8.78
N ALA A 520 26.58 9.29 8.86
CA ALA A 520 25.46 8.67 9.58
C ALA A 520 25.02 7.31 9.01
N ALA A 521 25.04 7.16 7.69
CA ALA A 521 24.72 5.89 7.02
C ALA A 521 25.86 4.86 7.14
N ARG A 522 27.13 5.33 7.23
CA ARG A 522 28.30 4.47 7.48
C ARG A 522 28.29 3.87 8.89
N ALA A 523 27.82 4.63 9.89
CA ALA A 523 27.69 4.15 11.26
C ALA A 523 26.60 3.08 11.39
N ALA A 524 25.47 3.24 10.70
CA ALA A 524 24.39 2.24 10.65
C ALA A 524 24.76 0.94 9.90
N ALA A 525 25.78 0.98 9.04
CA ALA A 525 26.26 -0.19 8.28
C ALA A 525 27.34 -1.01 9.03
N ARG A 526 27.83 -0.54 10.18
CA ARG A 526 28.85 -1.20 11.01
C ARG A 526 28.31 -1.84 12.29
N GLY A 527 27.07 -1.65 12.63
CA GLY A 527 26.32 -2.28 13.73
C GLY A 527 25.22 -3.17 13.20
#